data_cdb6e1a6c4d39afd6396e4f8ccaa8206
#
_entry.id   cdb6e1a6c4d39afd6396e4f8ccaa8206
#
_cell.length_a   1.000
_cell.length_b   1.000
_cell.length_c   1.000
_cell.angle_alpha   90.00
_cell.angle_beta   90.00
_cell.angle_gamma   90.00
#
_symmetry.space_group_name_H-M   'P 1'
#
loop_
_entity.id
_entity.type
_entity.pdbx_description
1 polymer ?
#
loop_
_entity_poly.entity_id
_entity_poly.type
_entity_poly.pdbx_seq_one_letter_code
_entity_poly.pdbx_strand_id
1 'polypeptide(L)'
;MDSKLLFAPLALSLAMLSAPAPVHAHGEADESVQEFHEHLDDYRGEIDAFVADIEPIVAAYRDGDDVQPMIDGLIERWEDVAVHGAVETHVPSMYPGIWQGIIGLQQATLEARPADDVASVAADLEAALWQALGALRLAAVQVESGERGHAEAAHGDGGDASGPETVDRIIAELEDAVDAYAGGDTDRAEALIHDAYMKRFEYLEGDLIEQDAELVSQLEQDFNATLPLLMQNDASTDQVREALAGVKNQLERARELLVEAEQSRSEVF
;
A
#
# COMPACT_ATOMS: atom_id res chain seq x y z
N MET A 1 61.35 -39.99 35.06
CA MET A 1 60.15 -40.63 34.46
C MET A 1 59.01 -39.65 34.68
N ASP A 2 58.90 -38.70 33.75
CA ASP A 2 58.05 -37.54 33.88
C ASP A 2 56.91 -37.62 32.89
N SER A 3 55.70 -37.90 33.37
CA SER A 3 54.48 -37.87 32.57
C SER A 3 53.94 -36.47 32.51
N LYS A 4 54.10 -35.80 31.34
CA LYS A 4 53.47 -34.52 31.03
C LYS A 4 52.06 -34.77 30.50
N LEU A 5 51.05 -34.40 31.29
CA LEU A 5 49.67 -34.29 30.91
C LEU A 5 49.49 -33.03 30.01
N LEU A 6 49.12 -33.22 28.74
CA LEU A 6 48.68 -32.16 27.85
C LEU A 6 47.24 -31.80 28.11
N PHE A 7 46.95 -30.61 28.58
CA PHE A 7 45.62 -30.04 28.58
C PHE A 7 45.37 -29.37 27.25
N ALA A 8 44.40 -29.86 26.49
CA ALA A 8 43.86 -29.19 25.31
C ALA A 8 42.73 -28.22 25.75
N PRO A 9 42.74 -26.97 25.27
CA PRO A 9 41.62 -26.08 25.53
C PRO A 9 40.43 -26.42 24.59
N LEU A 10 39.31 -26.69 25.22
CA LEU A 10 38.00 -26.84 24.54
C LEU A 10 37.55 -25.47 24.08
N ALA A 11 37.61 -25.17 22.78
CA ALA A 11 37.09 -23.98 22.19
C ALA A 11 35.57 -24.12 22.10
N LEU A 12 34.84 -23.40 22.97
CA LEU A 12 33.39 -23.29 22.97
C LEU A 12 33.00 -22.30 21.87
N SER A 13 32.63 -22.81 20.70
CA SER A 13 32.07 -22.01 19.60
C SER A 13 30.66 -21.57 20.00
N LEU A 14 30.53 -20.32 20.40
CA LEU A 14 29.23 -19.66 20.59
C LEU A 14 28.65 -19.35 19.21
N ALA A 15 27.77 -20.23 18.72
CA ALA A 15 26.95 -19.95 17.56
C ALA A 15 25.95 -18.84 17.93
N MET A 16 26.21 -17.63 17.46
CA MET A 16 25.18 -16.58 17.47
C MET A 16 24.10 -17.00 16.49
N LEU A 17 22.97 -17.48 17.00
CA LEU A 17 21.72 -17.48 16.25
C LEU A 17 21.34 -16.02 16.05
N SER A 18 21.54 -15.53 14.83
CA SER A 18 20.88 -14.33 14.37
C SER A 18 19.40 -14.70 14.27
N ALA A 19 18.58 -14.22 15.20
CA ALA A 19 17.15 -14.23 15.02
C ALA A 19 16.86 -13.31 13.81
N PRO A 20 16.04 -13.73 12.85
CA PRO A 20 15.54 -12.81 11.85
C PRO A 20 14.81 -11.69 12.58
N ALA A 21 15.08 -10.44 12.18
CA ALA A 21 14.27 -9.32 12.60
C ALA A 21 12.82 -9.62 12.21
N PRO A 22 11.82 -9.29 13.03
CA PRO A 22 10.45 -9.42 12.62
C PRO A 22 10.26 -8.51 11.40
N VAL A 23 10.00 -9.13 10.26
CA VAL A 23 9.39 -8.46 9.12
C VAL A 23 8.02 -8.07 9.64
N HIS A 24 7.72 -6.78 9.75
CA HIS A 24 6.38 -6.32 10.03
C HIS A 24 5.56 -6.65 8.79
N ALA A 25 4.91 -7.80 8.81
CA ALA A 25 3.93 -8.16 7.80
C ALA A 25 2.77 -7.14 7.92
N HIS A 26 2.49 -6.44 6.82
CA HIS A 26 1.17 -5.85 6.61
C HIS A 26 0.17 -7.02 6.69
N GLY A 27 -0.56 -7.16 7.78
CA GLY A 27 -1.43 -8.33 8.01
C GLY A 27 -1.67 -8.68 9.46
N GLU A 28 -1.06 -7.99 10.42
CA GLU A 28 -1.54 -8.03 11.79
C GLU A 28 -2.64 -6.97 11.97
N ALA A 29 -3.77 -7.19 11.32
CA ALA A 29 -5.03 -6.53 11.62
C ALA A 29 -5.55 -7.00 12.98
N ASP A 30 -4.74 -6.87 14.01
CA ASP A 30 -5.19 -7.05 15.40
C ASP A 30 -4.52 -6.05 16.35
N GLU A 31 -4.22 -4.86 15.87
CA GLU A 31 -4.20 -3.74 16.77
C GLU A 31 -5.66 -3.50 17.15
N SER A 32 -6.03 -3.92 18.36
CA SER A 32 -7.41 -3.75 18.80
C SER A 32 -7.78 -2.29 18.58
N VAL A 33 -8.95 -2.04 17.99
CA VAL A 33 -9.52 -0.71 17.72
C VAL A 33 -9.42 0.23 18.95
N GLN A 34 -9.07 -0.31 20.11
CA GLN A 34 -8.87 0.38 21.37
C GLN A 34 -7.46 0.95 21.54
N GLU A 35 -6.46 0.48 20.79
CA GLU A 35 -5.06 0.87 21.00
C GLU A 35 -4.56 1.92 20.00
N PHE A 36 -5.15 2.04 18.79
CA PHE A 36 -4.64 2.96 17.77
C PHE A 36 -4.67 4.44 18.20
N HIS A 37 -5.56 4.83 19.12
CA HIS A 37 -5.61 6.20 19.65
C HIS A 37 -4.34 6.55 20.45
N GLU A 38 -3.64 5.57 21.01
CA GLU A 38 -2.37 5.75 21.75
C GLU A 38 -1.23 6.13 20.80
N HIS A 39 -1.34 5.79 19.50
CA HIS A 39 -0.33 6.03 18.47
C HIS A 39 -0.55 7.32 17.66
N LEU A 40 -1.59 8.11 17.94
CA LEU A 40 -1.91 9.31 17.15
C LEU A 40 -0.78 10.37 17.14
N ASP A 41 0.03 10.46 18.19
CA ASP A 41 1.17 11.36 18.24
C ASP A 41 2.35 10.80 17.41
N ASP A 42 2.52 9.48 17.36
CA ASP A 42 3.52 8.80 16.53
C ASP A 42 3.15 8.98 15.04
N TYR A 43 1.89 8.70 14.65
CA TYR A 43 1.38 8.94 13.29
C TYR A 43 1.57 10.39 12.84
N ARG A 44 1.33 11.33 13.75
CA ARG A 44 1.63 12.75 13.47
C ARG A 44 3.11 12.96 13.17
N GLY A 45 3.99 12.36 13.97
CA GLY A 45 5.44 12.48 13.79
C GLY A 45 5.90 11.90 12.45
N GLU A 46 5.31 10.78 12.02
CA GLU A 46 5.56 10.17 10.73
C GLU A 46 5.08 11.06 9.57
N ILE A 47 3.88 11.64 9.66
CA ILE A 47 3.37 12.59 8.67
C ILE A 47 4.23 13.86 8.64
N ASP A 48 4.63 14.43 9.79
CA ASP A 48 5.52 15.58 9.84
C ASP A 48 6.84 15.28 9.10
N ALA A 49 7.40 14.08 9.28
CA ALA A 49 8.63 13.64 8.61
C ALA A 49 8.42 13.42 7.11
N PHE A 50 7.31 12.81 6.72
CA PHE A 50 6.97 12.57 5.32
C PHE A 50 6.78 13.88 4.55
N VAL A 51 6.03 14.83 5.11
CA VAL A 51 5.81 16.16 4.55
C VAL A 51 7.13 16.93 4.40
N ALA A 52 8.07 16.78 5.36
CA ALA A 52 9.37 17.42 5.28
C ALA A 52 10.23 16.91 4.08
N ASP A 53 9.95 15.75 3.53
CA ASP A 53 10.64 15.23 2.35
C ASP A 53 10.06 15.76 1.03
N ILE A 54 8.83 16.29 1.03
CA ILE A 54 8.16 16.79 -0.17
C ILE A 54 8.76 18.13 -0.65
N GLU A 55 9.01 19.07 0.26
CA GLU A 55 9.55 20.40 -0.09
C GLU A 55 10.92 20.32 -0.83
N PRO A 56 11.89 19.47 -0.40
CA PRO A 56 13.13 19.27 -1.13
C PRO A 56 12.97 18.75 -2.56
N ILE A 57 11.96 17.90 -2.82
CA ILE A 57 11.65 17.40 -4.16
C ILE A 57 11.25 18.58 -5.07
N VAL A 58 10.31 19.42 -4.61
CA VAL A 58 9.85 20.58 -5.37
C VAL A 58 10.98 21.58 -5.61
N ALA A 59 11.86 21.78 -4.63
CA ALA A 59 13.01 22.68 -4.76
C ALA A 59 14.02 22.15 -5.79
N ALA A 60 14.41 20.87 -5.70
CA ALA A 60 15.32 20.24 -6.65
C ALA A 60 14.75 20.25 -8.08
N TYR A 61 13.46 19.99 -8.24
CA TYR A 61 12.80 20.07 -9.53
C TYR A 61 12.85 21.48 -10.15
N ARG A 62 12.65 22.53 -9.35
CA ARG A 62 12.81 23.94 -9.79
C ARG A 62 14.23 24.27 -10.24
N ASP A 63 15.22 23.66 -9.61
CA ASP A 63 16.65 23.84 -9.96
C ASP A 63 17.04 23.01 -11.21
N GLY A 64 16.15 22.14 -11.71
CA GLY A 64 16.33 21.31 -12.89
C GLY A 64 17.05 19.99 -12.61
N ASP A 65 17.10 19.57 -11.35
CA ASP A 65 17.68 18.30 -10.95
C ASP A 65 16.75 17.12 -11.27
N ASP A 66 17.32 15.93 -11.39
CA ASP A 66 16.55 14.68 -11.47
C ASP A 66 16.00 14.32 -10.08
N VAL A 67 14.68 14.35 -9.95
CA VAL A 67 13.99 14.11 -8.67
C VAL A 67 13.39 12.69 -8.59
N GLN A 68 13.49 11.87 -9.62
CA GLN A 68 12.91 10.53 -9.59
C GLN A 68 13.43 9.69 -8.41
N PRO A 69 14.74 9.65 -8.10
CA PRO A 69 15.23 8.90 -6.95
C PRO A 69 14.68 9.39 -5.60
N MET A 70 14.31 10.69 -5.52
CA MET A 70 13.71 11.23 -4.29
C MET A 70 12.26 10.82 -4.15
N ILE A 71 11.54 10.74 -5.27
CA ILE A 71 10.13 10.31 -5.30
C ILE A 71 10.04 8.81 -5.06
N ASP A 72 10.94 8.00 -5.63
CA ASP A 72 11.02 6.57 -5.34
C ASP A 72 11.26 6.34 -3.83
N GLY A 73 12.16 7.10 -3.21
CA GLY A 73 12.36 7.06 -1.76
C GLY A 73 11.15 7.56 -0.94
N LEU A 74 10.30 8.41 -1.50
CA LEU A 74 9.04 8.84 -0.87
C LEU A 74 8.01 7.71 -0.89
N ILE A 75 7.93 6.95 -2.00
CA ILE A 75 7.09 5.76 -2.14
C ILE A 75 7.50 4.69 -1.13
N GLU A 76 8.81 4.32 -1.11
CA GLU A 76 9.34 3.36 -0.15
C GLU A 76 9.04 3.76 1.30
N ARG A 77 9.17 5.05 1.62
CA ARG A 77 8.85 5.54 2.96
C ARG A 77 7.36 5.41 3.29
N TRP A 78 6.47 5.65 2.33
CA TRP A 78 5.03 5.50 2.56
C TRP A 78 4.68 4.06 2.95
N GLU A 79 5.26 3.08 2.29
CA GLU A 79 5.11 1.66 2.60
C GLU A 79 5.61 1.27 4.01
N ASP A 80 6.67 1.97 4.49
CA ASP A 80 7.36 1.61 5.73
C ASP A 80 6.75 2.25 7.00
N VAL A 81 5.90 3.29 6.88
CA VAL A 81 5.39 4.03 8.05
C VAL A 81 4.12 3.39 8.62
N ALA A 82 3.99 3.37 9.95
CA ALA A 82 2.83 2.80 10.62
C ALA A 82 1.51 3.54 10.31
N VAL A 83 1.57 4.85 10.02
CA VAL A 83 0.40 5.62 9.63
C VAL A 83 -0.22 5.15 8.31
N HIS A 84 0.54 4.52 7.42
CA HIS A 84 0.03 3.89 6.20
C HIS A 84 -1.05 2.85 6.54
N GLY A 85 -0.70 1.80 7.28
CA GLY A 85 -1.66 0.77 7.70
C GLY A 85 -2.79 1.31 8.58
N ALA A 86 -2.53 2.34 9.40
CA ALA A 86 -3.58 2.98 10.19
C ALA A 86 -4.61 3.70 9.31
N VAL A 87 -4.18 4.39 8.24
CA VAL A 87 -5.09 5.05 7.29
C VAL A 87 -5.91 4.02 6.54
N GLU A 88 -5.27 2.98 6.03
CA GLU A 88 -5.91 1.90 5.30
C GLU A 88 -6.99 1.20 6.15
N THR A 89 -6.65 0.82 7.38
CA THR A 89 -7.55 0.09 8.28
C THR A 89 -8.68 0.95 8.85
N HIS A 90 -8.38 2.17 9.29
CA HIS A 90 -9.33 2.97 10.10
C HIS A 90 -10.04 4.07 9.33
N VAL A 91 -9.45 4.55 8.23
CA VAL A 91 -10.01 5.63 7.40
C VAL A 91 -9.78 5.37 5.90
N PRO A 92 -10.16 4.18 5.38
CA PRO A 92 -9.81 3.72 4.04
C PRO A 92 -10.22 4.69 2.93
N SER A 93 -11.25 5.50 3.14
CA SER A 93 -11.65 6.54 2.18
C SER A 93 -10.61 7.64 1.96
N MET A 94 -9.59 7.76 2.84
CA MET A 94 -8.49 8.71 2.68
C MET A 94 -7.29 8.12 1.92
N TYR A 95 -7.19 6.80 1.89
CA TYR A 95 -6.04 6.07 1.34
C TYR A 95 -5.77 6.36 -0.15
N PRO A 96 -6.77 6.28 -1.06
CA PRO A 96 -6.54 6.60 -2.46
C PRO A 96 -6.05 8.03 -2.70
N GLY A 97 -6.50 8.99 -1.89
CA GLY A 97 -6.08 10.39 -2.04
C GLY A 97 -4.59 10.61 -1.77
N ILE A 98 -4.00 9.87 -0.85
CA ILE A 98 -2.56 9.93 -0.57
C ILE A 98 -1.78 9.30 -1.73
N TRP A 99 -2.15 8.10 -2.17
CA TRP A 99 -1.53 7.44 -3.32
C TRP A 99 -1.60 8.27 -4.58
N GLN A 100 -2.76 8.86 -4.89
CA GLN A 100 -2.93 9.77 -6.03
C GLN A 100 -2.03 11.00 -5.92
N GLY A 101 -1.81 11.51 -4.71
CA GLY A 101 -0.88 12.62 -4.48
C GLY A 101 0.57 12.22 -4.77
N ILE A 102 1.04 11.08 -4.29
CA ILE A 102 2.40 10.57 -4.50
C ILE A 102 2.65 10.28 -5.99
N ILE A 103 1.80 9.48 -6.61
CA ILE A 103 1.93 9.11 -8.03
C ILE A 103 1.67 10.31 -8.94
N GLY A 104 0.75 11.21 -8.56
CA GLY A 104 0.53 12.48 -9.25
C GLY A 104 1.79 13.37 -9.27
N LEU A 105 2.53 13.41 -8.15
CA LEU A 105 3.81 14.13 -8.08
C LEU A 105 4.86 13.48 -9.01
N GLN A 106 4.95 12.17 -9.04
CA GLN A 106 5.83 11.42 -9.95
C GLN A 106 5.49 11.72 -11.41
N GLN A 107 4.22 11.60 -11.78
CA GLN A 107 3.76 11.88 -13.14
C GLN A 107 4.02 13.32 -13.57
N ALA A 108 3.71 14.29 -12.70
CA ALA A 108 3.92 15.71 -13.01
C ALA A 108 5.39 16.02 -13.30
N THR A 109 6.33 15.38 -12.61
CA THR A 109 7.77 15.55 -12.86
C THR A 109 8.25 14.80 -14.10
N LEU A 110 7.76 13.58 -14.36
CA LEU A 110 8.06 12.81 -15.58
C LEU A 110 7.53 13.49 -16.86
N GLU A 111 6.37 14.12 -16.78
CA GLU A 111 5.77 14.88 -17.85
C GLU A 111 6.42 16.26 -18.06
N ALA A 112 7.39 16.60 -17.24
CA ALA A 112 8.07 17.90 -17.23
C ALA A 112 7.08 19.09 -17.14
N ARG A 113 6.09 18.97 -16.26
CA ARG A 113 5.11 20.03 -16.01
C ARG A 113 5.80 21.29 -15.45
N PRO A 114 5.19 22.48 -15.59
CA PRO A 114 5.68 23.70 -14.95
C PRO A 114 5.89 23.50 -13.44
N ALA A 115 6.97 24.07 -12.89
CA ALA A 115 7.32 23.89 -11.49
C ALA A 115 6.22 24.36 -10.50
N ASP A 116 5.38 25.32 -10.91
CA ASP A 116 4.24 25.76 -10.10
C ASP A 116 3.13 24.70 -10.08
N ASP A 117 2.94 23.91 -11.15
CA ASP A 117 1.99 22.81 -11.21
C ASP A 117 2.47 21.67 -10.33
N VAL A 118 3.77 21.33 -10.37
CA VAL A 118 4.40 20.32 -9.50
C VAL A 118 4.24 20.74 -8.02
N ALA A 119 4.47 22.02 -7.71
CA ALA A 119 4.26 22.54 -6.36
C ALA A 119 2.80 22.47 -5.89
N SER A 120 1.83 22.62 -6.81
CA SER A 120 0.41 22.44 -6.49
C SER A 120 0.09 20.99 -6.13
N VAL A 121 0.57 20.03 -6.92
CA VAL A 121 0.39 18.60 -6.62
C VAL A 121 1.03 18.23 -5.27
N ALA A 122 2.22 18.76 -5.00
CA ALA A 122 2.88 18.56 -3.70
C ALA A 122 2.06 19.12 -2.52
N ALA A 123 1.45 20.29 -2.69
CA ALA A 123 0.59 20.88 -1.66
C ALA A 123 -0.72 20.10 -1.46
N ASP A 124 -1.27 19.51 -2.53
CA ASP A 124 -2.46 18.66 -2.46
C ASP A 124 -2.14 17.34 -1.72
N LEU A 125 -0.96 16.74 -1.96
CA LEU A 125 -0.48 15.58 -1.21
C LEU A 125 -0.32 15.91 0.28
N GLU A 126 0.32 17.03 0.61
CA GLU A 126 0.46 17.47 2.00
C GLU A 126 -0.93 17.64 2.67
N ALA A 127 -1.88 18.25 1.95
CA ALA A 127 -3.24 18.42 2.46
C ALA A 127 -3.94 17.07 2.69
N ALA A 128 -3.76 16.07 1.81
CA ALA A 128 -4.33 14.73 1.94
C ALA A 128 -3.79 14.02 3.20
N LEU A 129 -2.48 14.10 3.46
CA LEU A 129 -1.86 13.53 4.65
C LEU A 129 -2.41 14.13 5.95
N TRP A 130 -2.55 15.47 6.01
CA TRP A 130 -3.12 16.14 7.18
C TRP A 130 -4.61 15.86 7.37
N GLN A 131 -5.35 15.69 6.27
CA GLN A 131 -6.77 15.29 6.33
C GLN A 131 -6.91 13.86 6.85
N ALA A 132 -6.06 12.93 6.42
CA ALA A 132 -6.03 11.56 6.92
C ALA A 132 -5.76 11.52 8.43
N LEU A 133 -4.77 12.27 8.93
CA LEU A 133 -4.53 12.40 10.37
C LEU A 133 -5.75 12.97 11.11
N GLY A 134 -6.43 13.97 10.53
CA GLY A 134 -7.66 14.52 11.08
C GLY A 134 -8.77 13.48 11.18
N ALA A 135 -8.91 12.64 10.15
CA ALA A 135 -9.87 11.54 10.10
C ALA A 135 -9.53 10.45 11.12
N LEU A 136 -8.26 10.04 11.26
CA LEU A 136 -7.80 9.11 12.30
C LEU A 136 -8.14 9.63 13.71
N ARG A 137 -7.88 10.88 13.98
CA ARG A 137 -8.24 11.49 15.28
C ARG A 137 -9.75 11.48 15.54
N LEU A 138 -10.55 11.73 14.51
CA LEU A 138 -12.00 11.67 14.64
C LEU A 138 -12.46 10.24 14.90
N ALA A 139 -11.90 9.26 14.18
CA ALA A 139 -12.19 7.84 14.38
C ALA A 139 -11.83 7.39 15.81
N ALA A 140 -10.69 7.82 16.36
CA ALA A 140 -10.30 7.55 17.73
C ALA A 140 -11.31 8.07 18.76
N VAL A 141 -11.78 9.31 18.60
CA VAL A 141 -12.81 9.89 19.49
C VAL A 141 -14.13 9.11 19.43
N GLN A 142 -14.51 8.62 18.24
CA GLN A 142 -15.73 7.81 18.08
C GLN A 142 -15.61 6.46 18.79
N VAL A 143 -14.44 5.86 18.76
CA VAL A 143 -14.14 4.62 19.50
C VAL A 143 -14.24 4.84 21.01
N GLU A 144 -13.59 5.90 21.54
CA GLU A 144 -13.62 6.24 22.98
C GLU A 144 -15.04 6.56 23.47
N SER A 145 -15.86 7.25 22.67
CA SER A 145 -17.23 7.61 23.04
C SER A 145 -18.22 6.44 23.04
N GLY A 146 -17.79 5.26 22.56
CA GLY A 146 -18.67 4.08 22.42
C GLY A 146 -19.73 4.26 21.33
N GLU A 147 -19.69 5.36 20.60
CA GLU A 147 -20.47 5.59 19.39
C GLU A 147 -19.82 4.79 18.25
N ARG A 148 -19.95 3.46 18.35
CA ARG A 148 -19.73 2.61 17.19
C ARG A 148 -20.84 2.95 16.18
N GLY A 149 -20.65 4.00 15.42
CA GLY A 149 -21.17 4.02 14.09
C GLY A 149 -20.64 2.76 13.44
N HIS A 150 -21.52 1.91 12.95
CA HIS A 150 -21.17 0.77 12.11
C HIS A 150 -20.43 1.27 10.86
N ALA A 151 -19.15 1.62 10.97
CA ALA A 151 -18.21 1.14 10.02
C ALA A 151 -18.08 -0.35 10.40
N GLU A 152 -19.10 -1.16 10.05
CA GLU A 152 -18.82 -2.50 9.64
C GLU A 152 -17.73 -2.30 8.60
N ALA A 153 -16.47 -2.62 8.96
CA ALA A 153 -15.57 -3.14 7.97
C ALA A 153 -16.48 -4.06 7.18
N ALA A 154 -16.78 -3.69 5.95
CA ALA A 154 -17.46 -4.56 5.04
C ALA A 154 -16.51 -5.73 4.92
N HIS A 155 -16.63 -6.69 5.86
CA HIS A 155 -16.13 -8.02 5.65
C HIS A 155 -16.86 -8.45 4.39
N GLY A 156 -16.22 -8.13 3.26
CA GLY A 156 -16.73 -8.49 1.97
C GLY A 156 -17.02 -9.98 2.03
N ASP A 157 -18.01 -10.38 1.30
CA ASP A 157 -18.40 -11.77 1.05
C ASP A 157 -17.24 -12.56 0.38
N GLY A 158 -16.06 -12.52 1.02
CA GLY A 158 -14.85 -13.28 0.68
C GLY A 158 -14.85 -14.68 1.27
N GLY A 159 -15.83 -15.03 2.09
CA GLY A 159 -15.88 -16.32 2.76
C GLY A 159 -16.33 -17.43 1.85
N ASP A 160 -15.46 -18.06 1.10
CA ASP A 160 -15.40 -19.43 0.55
C ASP A 160 -14.58 -19.50 -0.76
N ALA A 161 -14.14 -18.38 -1.36
CA ALA A 161 -13.30 -18.39 -2.55
C ALA A 161 -11.83 -18.61 -2.16
N SER A 162 -11.12 -19.45 -2.91
CA SER A 162 -9.67 -19.56 -2.79
C SER A 162 -8.98 -18.27 -3.25
N GLY A 163 -7.71 -18.07 -2.85
CA GLY A 163 -6.93 -16.93 -3.30
C GLY A 163 -6.93 -16.76 -4.83
N PRO A 164 -6.64 -17.82 -5.62
CA PRO A 164 -6.70 -17.76 -7.07
C PRO A 164 -8.08 -17.39 -7.65
N GLU A 165 -9.17 -17.89 -7.07
CA GLU A 165 -10.53 -17.53 -7.50
C GLU A 165 -10.89 -16.08 -7.16
N THR A 166 -10.34 -15.55 -6.08
CA THR A 166 -10.48 -14.14 -5.72
C THR A 166 -9.80 -13.23 -6.73
N VAL A 167 -8.59 -13.59 -7.20
CA VAL A 167 -7.91 -12.88 -8.29
C VAL A 167 -8.73 -12.87 -9.58
N ASP A 168 -9.33 -14.00 -9.96
CA ASP A 168 -10.20 -14.08 -11.14
C ASP A 168 -11.40 -13.12 -11.04
N ARG A 169 -11.97 -12.94 -9.83
CA ARG A 169 -13.05 -11.98 -9.58
C ARG A 169 -12.58 -10.53 -9.66
N ILE A 170 -11.39 -10.23 -9.09
CA ILE A 170 -10.78 -8.89 -9.19
C ILE A 170 -10.60 -8.51 -10.66
N ILE A 171 -10.05 -9.39 -11.48
CA ILE A 171 -9.86 -9.14 -12.92
C ILE A 171 -11.20 -8.83 -13.60
N ALA A 172 -12.25 -9.57 -13.30
CA ALA A 172 -13.58 -9.33 -13.88
C ALA A 172 -14.15 -7.97 -13.45
N GLU A 173 -13.99 -7.57 -12.18
CA GLU A 173 -14.45 -6.26 -11.68
C GLU A 173 -13.70 -5.09 -12.32
N LEU A 174 -12.39 -5.25 -12.55
CA LEU A 174 -11.61 -4.25 -13.27
C LEU A 174 -12.01 -4.14 -14.75
N GLU A 175 -12.38 -5.24 -15.41
CA GLU A 175 -12.95 -5.20 -16.76
C GLU A 175 -14.29 -4.44 -16.78
N ASP A 176 -15.16 -4.69 -15.80
CA ASP A 176 -16.43 -3.96 -15.65
C ASP A 176 -16.19 -2.46 -15.37
N ALA A 177 -15.12 -2.11 -14.63
CA ALA A 177 -14.74 -0.71 -14.39
C ALA A 177 -14.33 -0.01 -15.69
N VAL A 178 -13.54 -0.65 -16.53
CA VAL A 178 -13.15 -0.09 -17.84
C VAL A 178 -14.35 0.04 -18.77
N ASP A 179 -15.29 -0.90 -18.72
CA ASP A 179 -16.52 -0.80 -19.51
C ASP A 179 -17.42 0.33 -19.01
N ALA A 180 -17.52 0.57 -17.71
CA ALA A 180 -18.22 1.72 -17.13
C ALA A 180 -17.56 3.03 -17.58
N TYR A 181 -16.23 3.13 -17.53
CA TYR A 181 -15.48 4.30 -18.01
C TYR A 181 -15.71 4.54 -19.52
N ALA A 182 -15.65 3.50 -20.33
CA ALA A 182 -15.95 3.59 -21.78
C ALA A 182 -17.38 4.04 -22.06
N GLY A 183 -18.30 3.76 -21.14
CA GLY A 183 -19.68 4.24 -21.14
C GLY A 183 -19.85 5.69 -20.68
N GLY A 184 -18.80 6.33 -20.17
CA GLY A 184 -18.81 7.70 -19.64
C GLY A 184 -19.24 7.80 -18.16
N ASP A 185 -19.23 6.70 -17.43
CA ASP A 185 -19.56 6.64 -15.99
C ASP A 185 -18.28 6.47 -15.16
N THR A 186 -17.50 7.56 -15.05
CA THR A 186 -16.22 7.59 -14.34
C THR A 186 -16.40 7.30 -12.85
N ASP A 187 -17.42 7.87 -12.20
CA ASP A 187 -17.69 7.66 -10.78
C ASP A 187 -17.92 6.17 -10.46
N ARG A 188 -18.66 5.49 -11.35
CA ARG A 188 -18.90 4.05 -11.22
C ARG A 188 -17.61 3.24 -11.46
N ALA A 189 -16.80 3.64 -12.43
CA ALA A 189 -15.54 2.97 -12.72
C ALA A 189 -14.59 3.03 -11.51
N GLU A 190 -14.43 4.20 -10.94
CA GLU A 190 -13.62 4.39 -9.72
C GLU A 190 -14.15 3.59 -8.53
N ALA A 191 -15.48 3.59 -8.34
CA ALA A 191 -16.09 2.80 -7.27
C ALA A 191 -15.83 1.30 -7.44
N LEU A 192 -15.86 0.76 -8.66
CA LEU A 192 -15.55 -0.64 -8.94
C LEU A 192 -14.09 -0.98 -8.66
N ILE A 193 -13.15 -0.10 -9.04
CA ILE A 193 -11.72 -0.28 -8.74
C ILE A 193 -11.49 -0.28 -7.23
N HIS A 194 -12.06 0.69 -6.52
CA HIS A 194 -11.95 0.77 -5.05
C HIS A 194 -12.54 -0.46 -4.36
N ASP A 195 -13.71 -0.92 -4.81
CA ASP A 195 -14.36 -2.12 -4.28
C ASP A 195 -13.52 -3.40 -4.55
N ALA A 196 -12.89 -3.52 -5.71
CA ALA A 196 -12.00 -4.61 -6.05
C ALA A 196 -10.78 -4.65 -5.13
N TYR A 197 -10.20 -3.49 -4.81
CA TYR A 197 -9.13 -3.35 -3.84
C TYR A 197 -9.61 -3.71 -2.43
N MET A 198 -10.48 -2.90 -1.83
CA MET A 198 -10.87 -2.99 -0.42
C MET A 198 -11.60 -4.26 -0.02
N LYS A 199 -12.40 -4.85 -0.94
CA LYS A 199 -13.22 -6.02 -0.61
C LYS A 199 -12.58 -7.34 -1.01
N ARG A 200 -11.46 -7.30 -1.77
CA ARG A 200 -10.86 -8.52 -2.29
C ARG A 200 -9.35 -8.55 -2.23
N PHE A 201 -8.66 -7.54 -2.80
CA PHE A 201 -7.20 -7.58 -2.90
C PHE A 201 -6.56 -7.46 -1.51
N GLU A 202 -7.03 -6.56 -0.65
CA GLU A 202 -6.58 -6.39 0.74
C GLU A 202 -6.51 -7.72 1.51
N TYR A 203 -7.46 -8.62 1.29
CA TYR A 203 -7.44 -9.95 1.94
C TYR A 203 -6.37 -10.90 1.39
N LEU A 204 -5.82 -10.65 0.23
CA LEU A 204 -4.77 -11.45 -0.38
C LEU A 204 -3.37 -10.96 -0.04
N GLU A 205 -3.24 -9.71 0.39
CA GLU A 205 -1.96 -9.04 0.62
C GLU A 205 -1.08 -9.78 1.61
N GLY A 206 -1.63 -10.22 2.73
CA GLY A 206 -0.87 -10.95 3.74
C GLY A 206 -0.17 -12.20 3.20
N ASP A 207 -0.85 -12.99 2.38
CA ASP A 207 -0.29 -14.18 1.74
C ASP A 207 0.70 -13.81 0.61
N LEU A 208 0.48 -12.70 -0.08
CA LEU A 208 1.29 -12.23 -1.21
C LEU A 208 2.57 -11.52 -0.76
N ILE A 209 2.54 -10.70 0.29
CA ILE A 209 3.71 -10.00 0.84
C ILE A 209 4.80 -10.98 1.26
N GLU A 210 4.42 -12.14 1.81
CA GLU A 210 5.38 -13.18 2.16
C GLU A 210 6.12 -13.76 0.94
N GLN A 211 5.53 -13.64 -0.26
CA GLN A 211 6.06 -14.18 -1.51
C GLN A 211 6.74 -13.11 -2.36
N ASP A 212 6.13 -11.94 -2.50
CA ASP A 212 6.57 -10.86 -3.38
C ASP A 212 5.97 -9.51 -2.93
N ALA A 213 6.61 -8.86 -1.96
CA ALA A 213 6.16 -7.58 -1.42
C ALA A 213 6.17 -6.45 -2.47
N GLU A 214 7.12 -6.49 -3.44
CA GLU A 214 7.19 -5.49 -4.50
C GLU A 214 5.98 -5.57 -5.43
N LEU A 215 5.50 -6.78 -5.73
CA LEU A 215 4.28 -6.99 -6.51
C LEU A 215 3.05 -6.43 -5.80
N VAL A 216 2.95 -6.58 -4.47
CA VAL A 216 1.85 -6.02 -3.67
C VAL A 216 1.86 -4.50 -3.78
N SER A 217 3.00 -3.86 -3.48
CA SER A 217 3.13 -2.41 -3.57
C SER A 217 2.78 -1.85 -4.96
N GLN A 218 3.21 -2.52 -6.04
CA GLN A 218 2.84 -2.13 -7.40
C GLN A 218 1.34 -2.23 -7.66
N LEU A 219 0.68 -3.29 -7.18
CA LEU A 219 -0.76 -3.46 -7.32
C LEU A 219 -1.53 -2.41 -6.52
N GLU A 220 -1.11 -2.09 -5.29
CA GLU A 220 -1.69 -1.00 -4.49
C GLU A 220 -1.64 0.34 -5.23
N GLN A 221 -0.47 0.68 -5.80
CA GLN A 221 -0.32 1.90 -6.62
C GLN A 221 -1.26 1.91 -7.82
N ASP A 222 -1.42 0.77 -8.48
CA ASP A 222 -2.28 0.67 -9.67
C ASP A 222 -3.76 0.81 -9.32
N PHE A 223 -4.22 0.17 -8.24
CA PHE A 223 -5.61 0.27 -7.77
C PHE A 223 -5.95 1.66 -7.23
N ASN A 224 -5.06 2.23 -6.41
CA ASN A 224 -5.37 3.43 -5.64
C ASN A 224 -4.96 4.73 -6.37
N ALA A 225 -4.07 4.66 -7.36
CA ALA A 225 -3.60 5.83 -8.09
C ALA A 225 -3.61 5.66 -9.61
N THR A 226 -2.85 4.71 -10.19
CA THR A 226 -2.62 4.69 -11.65
C THR A 226 -3.92 4.63 -12.45
N LEU A 227 -4.79 3.67 -12.15
CA LEU A 227 -6.07 3.51 -12.87
C LEU A 227 -7.03 4.68 -12.59
N PRO A 228 -7.27 5.11 -11.33
CA PRO A 228 -8.11 6.26 -11.04
C PRO A 228 -7.62 7.56 -11.69
N LEU A 229 -6.32 7.86 -11.61
CA LEU A 229 -5.76 9.09 -12.20
C LEU A 229 -5.89 9.14 -13.71
N LEU A 230 -5.72 8.02 -14.42
CA LEU A 230 -5.96 7.95 -15.86
C LEU A 230 -7.41 8.33 -16.18
N MET A 231 -8.37 7.82 -15.41
CA MET A 231 -9.79 8.10 -15.61
C MET A 231 -10.15 9.55 -15.26
N GLN A 232 -9.63 10.08 -14.16
CA GLN A 232 -9.85 11.46 -13.71
C GLN A 232 -9.23 12.50 -14.68
N ASN A 233 -8.13 12.13 -15.34
CA ASN A 233 -7.45 12.98 -16.33
C ASN A 233 -7.99 12.79 -17.75
N ASP A 234 -9.18 12.21 -17.93
CA ASP A 234 -9.84 12.01 -19.20
C ASP A 234 -8.99 11.23 -20.23
N ALA A 235 -8.19 10.27 -19.78
CA ALA A 235 -7.41 9.40 -20.65
C ALA A 235 -8.33 8.67 -21.65
N SER A 236 -7.84 8.39 -22.84
CA SER A 236 -8.64 7.61 -23.78
C SER A 236 -8.90 6.20 -23.24
N THR A 237 -10.05 5.62 -23.59
CA THR A 237 -10.38 4.24 -23.21
C THR A 237 -9.29 3.23 -23.60
N ASP A 238 -8.56 3.49 -24.69
CA ASP A 238 -7.46 2.62 -25.11
C ASP A 238 -6.27 2.72 -24.16
N GLN A 239 -5.96 3.90 -23.62
CA GLN A 239 -4.90 4.07 -22.61
C GLN A 239 -5.28 3.38 -21.28
N VAL A 240 -6.53 3.51 -20.85
CA VAL A 240 -7.02 2.81 -19.65
C VAL A 240 -6.97 1.28 -19.83
N ARG A 241 -7.33 0.77 -21.03
CA ARG A 241 -7.21 -0.66 -21.34
C ARG A 241 -5.77 -1.15 -21.35
N GLU A 242 -4.85 -0.33 -21.85
CA GLU A 242 -3.42 -0.66 -21.85
C GLU A 242 -2.88 -0.75 -20.42
N ALA A 243 -3.23 0.20 -19.55
CA ALA A 243 -2.88 0.16 -18.14
C ALA A 243 -3.48 -1.09 -17.45
N LEU A 244 -4.78 -1.35 -17.67
CA LEU A 244 -5.42 -2.56 -17.14
C LEU A 244 -4.72 -3.85 -17.61
N ALA A 245 -4.23 -3.89 -18.83
CA ALA A 245 -3.48 -5.07 -19.30
C ALA A 245 -2.19 -5.30 -18.51
N GLY A 246 -1.53 -4.24 -18.05
CA GLY A 246 -0.40 -4.29 -17.13
C GLY A 246 -0.81 -4.87 -15.77
N VAL A 247 -1.84 -4.30 -15.16
CA VAL A 247 -2.39 -4.75 -13.87
C VAL A 247 -2.83 -6.22 -13.92
N LYS A 248 -3.47 -6.65 -15.01
CA LYS A 248 -3.85 -8.05 -15.20
C LYS A 248 -2.65 -9.00 -15.21
N ASN A 249 -1.54 -8.62 -15.85
CA ASN A 249 -0.32 -9.43 -15.84
C ASN A 249 0.24 -9.57 -14.41
N GLN A 250 0.18 -8.53 -13.62
CA GLN A 250 0.60 -8.55 -12.21
C GLN A 250 -0.36 -9.43 -11.38
N LEU A 251 -1.66 -9.31 -11.57
CA LEU A 251 -2.66 -10.16 -10.91
C LEU A 251 -2.52 -11.64 -11.28
N GLU A 252 -2.21 -11.97 -12.55
CA GLU A 252 -1.90 -13.34 -12.94
C GLU A 252 -0.65 -13.87 -12.23
N ARG A 253 0.37 -13.01 -12.04
CA ARG A 253 1.54 -13.37 -11.24
C ARG A 253 1.17 -13.60 -9.77
N ALA A 254 0.36 -12.74 -9.17
CA ALA A 254 -0.17 -12.93 -7.82
C ALA A 254 -0.95 -14.24 -7.69
N ARG A 255 -1.78 -14.58 -8.70
CA ARG A 255 -2.50 -15.84 -8.76
C ARG A 255 -1.58 -17.08 -8.76
N GLU A 256 -0.49 -17.02 -9.51
CA GLU A 256 0.51 -18.11 -9.52
C GLU A 256 1.14 -18.31 -8.14
N LEU A 257 1.52 -17.22 -7.47
CA LEU A 257 2.10 -17.24 -6.12
C LEU A 257 1.14 -17.85 -5.09
N LEU A 258 -0.14 -17.46 -5.15
CA LEU A 258 -1.18 -17.99 -4.26
C LEU A 258 -1.38 -19.51 -4.48
N VAL A 259 -1.37 -19.99 -5.72
CA VAL A 259 -1.42 -21.42 -6.03
C VAL A 259 -0.22 -22.17 -5.45
N GLU A 260 0.99 -21.62 -5.58
CA GLU A 260 2.21 -22.21 -5.02
C GLU A 260 2.17 -22.25 -3.49
N ALA A 261 1.66 -21.18 -2.84
CA ALA A 261 1.49 -21.11 -1.39
C ALA A 261 0.46 -22.15 -0.88
N GLU A 262 -0.67 -22.31 -1.56
CA GLU A 262 -1.69 -23.32 -1.22
C GLU A 262 -1.15 -24.74 -1.35
N GLN A 263 -0.39 -25.05 -2.41
CA GLN A 263 0.24 -26.35 -2.61
C GLN A 263 1.26 -26.66 -1.51
N SER A 264 2.12 -25.69 -1.18
CA SER A 264 3.13 -25.84 -0.12
C SER A 264 2.49 -26.09 1.24
N ARG A 265 1.38 -25.40 1.55
CA ARG A 265 0.60 -25.63 2.78
C ARG A 265 -0.01 -27.05 2.82
N SER A 266 -0.50 -27.56 1.70
CA SER A 266 -1.12 -28.89 1.61
C SER A 266 -0.12 -30.05 1.73
N GLU A 267 1.16 -29.84 1.42
CA GLU A 267 2.21 -30.86 1.54
C GLU A 267 2.73 -31.03 2.98
N VAL A 268 2.48 -30.07 3.86
CA VAL A 268 2.96 -30.07 5.25
C VAL A 268 1.98 -30.79 6.19
N PHE A 269 0.76 -31.03 5.77
CA PHE A 269 -0.29 -31.73 6.55
C PHE A 269 -0.66 -33.07 5.91
#